data_09c43b3dd22706a49fc11f0d3e9f4457
#
_entry.id   09c43b3dd22706a49fc11f0d3e9f4457
#
_cell.length_a   1.000
_cell.length_b   1.000
_cell.length_c   1.000
_cell.angle_alpha   90.00
_cell.angle_beta   90.00
_cell.angle_gamma   90.00
#
_symmetry.space_group_name_H-M   'P 1'
#
loop_
_entity.id
_entity.type
_entity.pdbx_description
1 polymer ?
#
loop_
_entity_poly.entity_id
_entity_poly.type
_entity_poly.pdbx_seq_one_letter_code
_entity_poly.pdbx_strand_id
1 'polypeptide(L)' 'MKTRLRVLRAEKEWSQAELAAHVGVARGTINAIETGKYDPSLPLAFKIARAFGKNVEEVFLYPEEQD' A
#
# COMPACT_ATOMS: atom_id res chain seq x y z
N MET A 1 2.70 -2.73 -10.04
CA MET A 1 1.48 -1.90 -9.88
C MET A 1 1.84 -0.58 -9.23
N LYS A 2 1.22 0.49 -9.67
CA LYS A 2 1.43 1.79 -9.04
C LYS A 2 0.57 1.93 -7.80
N THR A 3 1.07 2.65 -6.80
CA THR A 3 0.33 2.86 -5.57
C THR A 3 0.41 4.32 -5.15
N ARG A 4 -0.46 4.69 -4.22
CA ARG A 4 -0.44 6.00 -3.59
C ARG A 4 0.08 5.91 -2.15
N LEU A 5 0.76 4.82 -1.81
CA LEU A 5 1.17 4.56 -0.42
C LEU A 5 2.07 5.65 0.13
N ARG A 6 3.01 6.13 -0.67
CA ARG A 6 3.94 7.15 -0.18
C ARG A 6 3.21 8.44 0.18
N VAL A 7 2.24 8.85 -0.65
CA VAL A 7 1.44 10.05 -0.39
C VAL A 7 0.56 9.84 0.84
N LEU A 8 -0.10 8.69 0.92
CA LEU A 8 -1.00 8.40 2.05
C LEU A 8 -0.23 8.29 3.36
N ARG A 9 0.98 7.71 3.32
CA ARG A 9 1.83 7.67 4.51
C ARG A 9 2.23 9.07 4.95
N ALA A 10 2.59 9.92 3.97
CA ALA A 10 2.97 11.30 4.29
C ALA A 10 1.82 12.04 4.96
N GLU A 11 0.59 11.83 4.50
CA GLU A 11 -0.59 12.46 5.10
C GLU A 11 -0.79 12.02 6.55
N LYS A 12 -0.45 10.77 6.87
CA LYS A 12 -0.53 10.23 8.22
C LYS A 12 0.73 10.47 9.03
N GLU A 13 1.79 10.98 8.39
CA GLU A 13 3.10 11.11 8.98
C GLU A 13 3.67 9.77 9.44
N TRP A 14 3.41 8.73 8.66
CA TRP A 14 3.89 7.38 8.93
C TRP A 14 5.13 7.05 8.11
N SER A 15 6.11 6.43 8.77
CA SER A 15 7.23 5.80 8.07
C SER A 15 6.76 4.49 7.44
N GLN A 16 7.60 3.89 6.58
CA GLN A 16 7.31 2.55 6.06
C GLN A 16 7.20 1.54 7.20
N ALA A 17 8.07 1.66 8.21
CA ALA A 17 8.04 0.76 9.36
C ALA A 17 6.75 0.89 10.14
N GLU A 18 6.23 2.12 10.28
CA GLU A 18 4.98 2.33 11.00
C GLU A 18 3.79 1.72 10.24
N LEU A 19 3.74 1.91 8.92
CA LEU A 19 2.69 1.28 8.14
C LEU A 19 2.80 -0.24 8.22
N ALA A 20 4.02 -0.78 8.09
CA ALA A 20 4.25 -2.21 8.20
C ALA A 20 3.73 -2.77 9.54
N ALA A 21 3.98 -2.06 10.62
CA ALA A 21 3.49 -2.47 11.94
C ALA A 21 1.96 -2.45 12.00
N HIS A 22 1.33 -1.45 11.39
CA HIS A 22 -0.13 -1.36 11.38
C HIS A 22 -0.78 -2.54 10.67
N VAL A 23 -0.16 -3.06 9.61
CA VAL A 23 -0.75 -4.13 8.83
C VAL A 23 -0.12 -5.51 9.07
N GLY A 24 0.88 -5.56 9.95
CA GLY A 24 1.45 -6.84 10.39
C GLY A 24 2.39 -7.49 9.39
N VAL A 25 3.15 -6.70 8.64
CA VAL A 25 4.15 -7.22 7.70
C VAL A 25 5.50 -6.56 7.96
N ALA A 26 6.55 -7.07 7.30
CA ALA A 26 7.88 -6.49 7.41
C ALA A 26 7.96 -5.17 6.64
N ARG A 27 8.83 -4.27 7.09
CA ARG A 27 9.06 -3.00 6.40
C ARG A 27 9.47 -3.21 4.94
N GLY A 28 10.30 -4.25 4.69
CA GLY A 28 10.73 -4.55 3.33
C GLY A 28 9.58 -4.89 2.39
N THR A 29 8.50 -5.50 2.92
CA THR A 29 7.31 -5.78 2.15
C THR A 29 6.64 -4.48 1.71
N ILE A 30 6.52 -3.51 2.60
CA ILE A 30 5.95 -2.21 2.25
C ILE A 30 6.81 -1.52 1.19
N ASN A 31 8.13 -1.53 1.37
CA ASN A 31 9.02 -0.94 0.38
C ASN A 31 8.88 -1.59 -0.99
N ALA A 32 8.80 -2.92 -1.04
CA ALA A 32 8.65 -3.64 -2.30
C ALA A 32 7.33 -3.30 -2.99
N ILE A 33 6.26 -3.12 -2.22
CA ILE A 33 4.96 -2.73 -2.78
C ILE A 33 5.04 -1.30 -3.32
N GLU A 34 5.63 -0.37 -2.57
CA GLU A 34 5.74 1.03 -3.00
C GLU A 34 6.58 1.20 -4.25
N THR A 35 7.59 0.37 -4.44
CA THR A 35 8.46 0.45 -5.60
C THR A 35 7.96 -0.36 -6.80
N GLY A 36 6.83 -1.03 -6.65
CA GLY A 36 6.22 -1.81 -7.74
C GLY A 36 6.86 -3.15 -7.97
N LYS A 37 7.73 -3.60 -7.08
CA LYS A 37 8.41 -4.91 -7.23
C LYS A 37 7.59 -6.08 -6.73
N TYR A 38 6.55 -5.80 -5.95
CA TYR A 38 5.71 -6.83 -5.37
C TYR A 38 4.29 -6.32 -5.27
N ASP A 39 3.34 -7.11 -5.75
CA ASP A 39 1.92 -6.78 -5.63
C ASP A 39 1.37 -7.51 -4.40
N PRO A 40 0.65 -6.82 -3.52
CA PRO A 40 0.14 -7.45 -2.30
C PRO A 40 -0.93 -8.48 -2.64
N SER A 41 -1.06 -9.49 -1.78
CA SER A 41 -2.22 -10.38 -1.84
C SER A 41 -3.48 -9.54 -1.61
N LEU A 42 -4.63 -10.08 -2.01
CA LEU A 42 -5.88 -9.37 -1.80
C LEU A 42 -6.14 -9.09 -0.32
N PRO A 43 -5.96 -10.05 0.61
CA PRO A 43 -6.12 -9.74 2.02
C PRO A 43 -5.21 -8.62 2.51
N LEU A 44 -3.95 -8.60 2.06
CA LEU A 44 -3.02 -7.55 2.47
C LEU A 44 -3.42 -6.21 1.88
N ALA A 45 -3.90 -6.19 0.63
CA ALA A 45 -4.37 -4.96 0.00
C ALA A 45 -5.53 -4.35 0.80
N PHE A 46 -6.46 -5.18 1.25
CA PHE A 46 -7.57 -4.70 2.09
C PHE A 46 -7.08 -4.17 3.43
N LYS A 47 -6.13 -4.85 4.07
CA LYS A 47 -5.57 -4.37 5.34
C LYS A 47 -4.91 -3.01 5.19
N ILE A 48 -4.14 -2.84 4.12
CA ILE A 48 -3.47 -1.57 3.85
C ILE A 48 -4.51 -0.47 3.62
N ALA A 49 -5.49 -0.72 2.77
CA ALA A 49 -6.53 0.27 2.48
C ALA A 49 -7.27 0.68 3.76
N ARG A 50 -7.62 -0.29 4.60
CA ARG A 50 -8.30 -0.01 5.86
C ARG A 50 -7.46 0.80 6.82
N ALA A 51 -6.14 0.59 6.83
CA ALA A 51 -5.24 1.38 7.66
C ALA A 51 -5.31 2.86 7.34
N PHE A 52 -5.64 3.20 6.08
CA PHE A 52 -5.80 4.58 5.64
C PHE A 52 -7.25 5.03 5.60
N GLY A 53 -8.20 4.15 5.93
CA GLY A 53 -9.62 4.47 5.85
C GLY A 53 -10.08 4.69 4.42
N LYS A 54 -9.51 3.95 3.46
CA LYS A 54 -9.79 4.12 2.04
C LYS A 54 -10.17 2.81 1.39
N ASN A 55 -10.71 2.87 0.19
CA ASN A 55 -10.97 1.70 -0.62
C ASN A 55 -9.69 1.24 -1.31
N VAL A 56 -9.63 -0.04 -1.69
CA VAL A 56 -8.45 -0.60 -2.34
C VAL A 56 -8.07 0.19 -3.59
N GLU A 57 -9.04 0.56 -4.41
CA GLU A 57 -8.76 1.28 -5.66
C GLU A 57 -8.32 2.73 -5.44
N GLU A 58 -8.47 3.25 -4.23
CA GLU A 58 -7.93 4.57 -3.89
C GLU A 58 -6.45 4.50 -3.51
N VAL A 59 -5.97 3.30 -3.21
CA VAL A 59 -4.59 3.06 -2.78
C VAL A 59 -3.77 2.45 -3.89
N PHE A 60 -4.34 1.48 -4.61
CA PHE A 60 -3.66 0.72 -5.65
C PHE A 60 -4.25 1.06 -6.99
N LEU A 61 -3.39 1.54 -7.91
CA LEU A 61 -3.83 2.05 -9.21
C LEU A 61 -3.59 0.99 -10.27
N TYR A 62 -4.66 0.37 -10.74
CA TYR A 62 -4.56 -0.61 -11.82
C TYR A 62 -4.67 0.12 -13.16
N PRO A 63 -3.67 -0.01 -14.05
CA PRO A 63 -3.69 0.73 -15.31
C PRO A 63 -4.83 0.27 -16.21
N GLU A 64 -5.63 1.22 -16.70
CA GLU A 64 -6.75 0.89 -17.58
C GLU A 64 -6.29 0.33 -18.91
N GLU A 65 -5.11 0.69 -19.37
CA GLU A 65 -4.54 0.23 -20.62
C GLU A 65 -4.07 -1.22 -20.58
N GLN A 66 -4.24 -1.89 -19.45
CA GLN A 66 -3.80 -3.28 -19.29
C GLN A 66 -4.78 -4.30 -19.88
N ASP A 67 -5.90 -3.90 -20.39
CA ASP A 67 -6.90 -4.81 -20.94
C ASP A 67 -6.44 -5.53 -22.22
#